data_31e77d735c590363e351f7936d1994ed
#
_entry.id   31e77d735c590363e351f7936d1994ed
#
_cell.length_a   1.000
_cell.length_b   1.000
_cell.length_c   1.000
_cell.angle_alpha   90.00
_cell.angle_beta   90.00
_cell.angle_gamma   90.00
#
_symmetry.space_group_name_H-M   'P 1'
#
loop_
_entity.id
_entity.type
_entity.pdbx_description
1 polymer ?
#
loop_
_entity_poly.entity_id
_entity_poly.type
_entity_poly.pdbx_seq_one_letter_code
_entity_poly.pdbx_strand_id
1 'polypeptide(L)'
;ALPILSEKSSRDLYFKGQHTVASDTACYPAKLIHGHIESLLDKNVDFIFYPCESYNLDEYDSTNHYNCPVVAYYPELLKANNERLNNENLIMPYIDPNMRKSTVKTLKSALKKYKLSKSLVSRGLDEGFKRLAAYYAAIEEKGSEIIYKARREGKSLIVLAGRPYHIDPEINHGIGKLLTSLGMAVLSEDSVFRRGELVK
;
A
#
# COMPACT_ATOMS: atom_id res chain seq x y z
N ALA A 1 14.56 -12.78 8.23
CA ALA A 1 13.10 -12.92 8.25
C ALA A 1 12.58 -13.12 6.84
N LEU A 2 11.61 -13.99 6.66
CA LEU A 2 10.90 -14.15 5.40
C LEU A 2 9.63 -13.28 5.43
N PRO A 3 9.35 -12.49 4.38
CA PRO A 3 8.11 -11.75 4.29
C PRO A 3 6.94 -12.72 4.08
N ILE A 4 5.90 -12.57 4.89
CA ILE A 4 4.66 -13.31 4.78
C ILE A 4 3.56 -12.34 4.34
N LEU A 5 2.83 -12.70 3.30
CA LEU A 5 1.69 -11.93 2.83
C LEU A 5 0.40 -12.44 3.46
N SER A 6 -0.55 -11.53 3.70
CA SER A 6 -1.92 -11.88 4.06
C SER A 6 -2.63 -12.58 2.89
N GLU A 7 -3.86 -12.98 3.08
CA GLU A 7 -4.75 -13.43 2.00
C GLU A 7 -5.06 -12.29 1.03
N LYS A 8 -5.54 -12.62 -0.17
CA LYS A 8 -6.03 -11.62 -1.12
C LYS A 8 -7.29 -10.95 -0.57
N SER A 9 -7.49 -9.68 -0.90
CA SER A 9 -8.71 -8.96 -0.58
C SER A 9 -9.93 -9.69 -1.15
N SER A 10 -10.92 -9.90 -0.29
CA SER A 10 -12.17 -10.57 -0.62
C SER A 10 -13.23 -10.24 0.44
N ARG A 11 -14.47 -10.52 0.13
CA ARG A 11 -15.56 -10.40 1.09
C ARG A 11 -15.37 -11.33 2.31
N ASP A 12 -14.84 -12.52 2.09
CA ASP A 12 -14.54 -13.46 3.20
C ASP A 12 -13.46 -12.91 4.13
N LEU A 13 -12.43 -12.28 3.53
CA LEU A 13 -11.41 -11.58 4.32
C LEU A 13 -11.99 -10.43 5.14
N TYR A 14 -12.92 -9.65 4.58
CA TYR A 14 -13.64 -8.62 5.32
C TYR A 14 -14.37 -9.21 6.53
N PHE A 15 -15.14 -10.28 6.34
CA PHE A 15 -15.85 -10.94 7.46
C PHE A 15 -14.92 -11.49 8.51
N LYS A 16 -13.75 -11.98 8.12
CA LYS A 16 -12.72 -12.48 9.06
C LYS A 16 -12.31 -11.41 10.09
N GLY A 17 -12.18 -10.16 9.66
CA GLY A 17 -11.76 -9.03 10.52
C GLY A 17 -12.90 -8.18 11.07
N GLN A 18 -14.15 -8.40 10.66
CA GLN A 18 -15.28 -7.52 10.94
C GLN A 18 -15.49 -7.27 12.45
N HIS A 19 -15.23 -8.25 13.29
CA HIS A 19 -15.43 -8.17 14.74
C HIS A 19 -14.50 -7.17 15.45
N THR A 20 -13.41 -6.74 14.79
CA THR A 20 -12.47 -5.76 15.31
C THR A 20 -12.68 -4.35 14.70
N VAL A 21 -13.64 -4.19 13.78
CA VAL A 21 -13.94 -2.90 13.16
C VAL A 21 -14.64 -1.97 14.16
N ALA A 22 -14.01 -0.86 14.49
CA ALA A 22 -14.49 0.05 15.53
C ALA A 22 -15.70 0.89 15.12
N SER A 23 -15.96 1.08 13.83
CA SER A 23 -17.04 1.92 13.32
C SER A 23 -17.54 1.47 11.96
N ASP A 24 -18.87 1.42 11.81
CA ASP A 24 -19.52 1.13 10.54
C ASP A 24 -19.32 2.22 9.49
N THR A 25 -18.96 3.43 9.92
CA THR A 25 -18.67 4.56 9.01
C THR A 25 -17.27 4.53 8.42
N ALA A 26 -16.39 3.60 8.86
CA ALA A 26 -15.07 3.43 8.26
C ALA A 26 -15.21 3.06 6.77
N CYS A 27 -14.33 3.61 5.93
CA CYS A 27 -14.31 3.27 4.50
C CYS A 27 -13.97 1.79 4.30
N TYR A 28 -14.43 1.22 3.18
CA TYR A 28 -14.26 -0.21 2.92
C TYR A 28 -12.78 -0.67 2.91
N PRO A 29 -11.83 0.08 2.33
CA PRO A 29 -10.40 -0.26 2.46
C PRO A 29 -9.93 -0.36 3.91
N ALA A 30 -10.38 0.55 4.78
CA ALA A 30 -10.06 0.48 6.21
C ALA A 30 -10.61 -0.78 6.87
N LYS A 31 -11.83 -1.17 6.53
CA LYS A 31 -12.44 -2.40 7.04
C LYS A 31 -11.69 -3.66 6.57
N LEU A 32 -11.22 -3.70 5.33
CA LEU A 32 -10.43 -4.82 4.79
C LEU A 32 -9.10 -5.02 5.53
N ILE A 33 -8.46 -3.95 6.00
CA ILE A 33 -7.21 -4.07 6.76
C ILE A 33 -7.38 -4.94 8.00
N HIS A 34 -8.51 -4.88 8.69
CA HIS A 34 -8.80 -5.75 9.83
C HIS A 34 -8.72 -7.23 9.44
N GLY A 35 -9.29 -7.60 8.30
CA GLY A 35 -9.19 -8.97 7.76
C GLY A 35 -7.76 -9.37 7.41
N HIS A 36 -6.98 -8.45 6.82
CA HIS A 36 -5.56 -8.70 6.53
C HIS A 36 -4.75 -8.96 7.81
N ILE A 37 -5.02 -8.20 8.88
CA ILE A 37 -4.37 -8.41 10.18
C ILE A 37 -4.73 -9.78 10.75
N GLU A 38 -6.02 -10.15 10.77
CA GLU A 38 -6.47 -11.48 11.23
C GLU A 38 -5.82 -12.60 10.41
N SER A 39 -5.76 -12.46 9.09
CA SER A 39 -5.09 -13.44 8.23
C SER A 39 -3.61 -13.63 8.56
N LEU A 40 -2.89 -12.56 8.92
CA LEU A 40 -1.49 -12.67 9.34
C LEU A 40 -1.35 -13.28 10.73
N LEU A 41 -2.22 -12.94 11.67
CA LEU A 41 -2.24 -13.53 13.01
C LEU A 41 -2.52 -15.03 12.97
N ASP A 42 -3.42 -15.48 12.08
CA ASP A 42 -3.71 -16.90 11.88
C ASP A 42 -2.53 -17.67 11.27
N LYS A 43 -1.64 -17.00 10.55
CA LYS A 43 -0.40 -17.59 10.02
C LYS A 43 0.72 -17.67 11.05
N ASN A 44 0.48 -17.25 12.29
CA ASN A 44 1.44 -17.26 13.39
C ASN A 44 2.78 -16.59 13.01
N VAL A 45 2.69 -15.42 12.38
CA VAL A 45 3.89 -14.64 12.03
C VAL A 45 4.61 -14.14 13.29
N ASP A 46 5.93 -14.03 13.25
CA ASP A 46 6.72 -13.55 14.40
C ASP A 46 6.35 -12.11 14.81
N PHE A 47 6.02 -11.28 13.84
CA PHE A 47 5.48 -9.93 14.04
C PHE A 47 4.88 -9.38 12.76
N ILE A 48 3.99 -8.42 12.91
CA ILE A 48 3.42 -7.60 11.84
C ILE A 48 4.15 -6.25 11.86
N PHE A 49 4.73 -5.85 10.73
CA PHE A 49 5.33 -4.54 10.54
C PHE A 49 4.33 -3.66 9.78
N TYR A 50 3.75 -2.70 10.49
CA TYR A 50 2.77 -1.78 9.93
C TYR A 50 3.11 -0.34 10.37
N PRO A 51 3.88 0.42 9.58
CA PRO A 51 4.25 1.78 9.94
C PRO A 51 3.06 2.73 9.88
N CYS A 52 3.07 3.74 10.75
CA CYS A 52 2.24 4.94 10.64
C CYS A 52 2.95 5.94 9.75
N GLU A 53 2.29 6.38 8.70
CA GLU A 53 2.86 7.27 7.70
C GLU A 53 1.93 8.47 7.47
N SER A 54 2.17 9.54 8.23
CA SER A 54 1.33 10.74 8.17
C SER A 54 1.57 11.56 6.90
N TYR A 55 2.75 11.42 6.29
CA TYR A 55 3.21 12.19 5.16
C TYR A 55 3.77 11.26 4.09
N ASN A 56 3.32 11.41 2.86
CA ASN A 56 3.80 10.62 1.73
C ASN A 56 5.08 11.21 1.14
N LEU A 57 5.70 10.49 0.21
CA LEU A 57 6.81 11.01 -0.58
C LEU A 57 6.40 12.31 -1.27
N ASP A 58 7.34 13.26 -1.29
CA ASP A 58 7.19 14.48 -2.09
C ASP A 58 7.30 14.09 -3.56
N GLU A 59 6.19 14.15 -4.26
CA GLU A 59 6.09 13.81 -5.68
C GLU A 59 5.61 15.04 -6.46
N TYR A 60 6.43 15.52 -7.39
CA TYR A 60 6.11 16.62 -8.33
C TYR A 60 5.69 17.94 -7.64
N ASP A 61 4.95 18.76 -8.35
CA ASP A 61 4.48 20.09 -7.93
C ASP A 61 3.26 20.04 -6.99
N SER A 62 2.97 18.89 -6.39
CA SER A 62 1.89 18.78 -5.42
C SER A 62 2.21 19.59 -4.17
N THR A 63 1.23 20.33 -3.67
CA THR A 63 1.37 21.18 -2.47
C THR A 63 0.94 20.50 -1.18
N ASN A 64 0.34 19.31 -1.27
CA ASN A 64 -0.16 18.58 -0.11
C ASN A 64 0.15 17.08 -0.22
N HIS A 65 0.95 16.57 0.72
CA HIS A 65 1.39 15.18 0.78
C HIS A 65 0.87 14.45 2.02
N TYR A 66 -0.09 15.01 2.75
CA TYR A 66 -0.68 14.35 3.91
C TYR A 66 -1.51 13.15 3.49
N ASN A 67 -1.24 12.03 4.13
CA ASN A 67 -2.03 10.83 3.97
C ASN A 67 -3.38 10.96 4.69
N CYS A 68 -4.37 10.19 4.27
CA CYS A 68 -5.62 10.08 4.99
C CYS A 68 -5.39 9.46 6.39
N PRO A 69 -6.27 9.70 7.37
CA PRO A 69 -6.12 9.17 8.73
C PRO A 69 -5.94 7.65 8.79
N VAL A 70 -6.54 6.91 7.86
CA VAL A 70 -6.39 5.44 7.77
C VAL A 70 -4.95 5.03 7.47
N VAL A 71 -4.26 5.72 6.58
CA VAL A 71 -2.84 5.46 6.31
C VAL A 71 -1.96 5.99 7.43
N ALA A 72 -2.28 7.17 7.96
CA ALA A 72 -1.45 7.87 8.95
C ALA A 72 -1.42 7.19 10.33
N TYR A 73 -2.57 6.68 10.82
CA TYR A 73 -2.73 6.31 12.24
C TYR A 73 -3.44 4.97 12.46
N TYR A 74 -3.83 4.29 11.43
CA TYR A 74 -4.68 3.10 11.54
C TYR A 74 -4.06 1.94 12.33
N PRO A 75 -2.74 1.71 12.34
CA PRO A 75 -2.12 0.71 13.20
C PRO A 75 -2.44 0.87 14.69
N GLU A 76 -2.56 2.11 15.18
CA GLU A 76 -2.96 2.37 16.57
C GLU A 76 -4.41 1.97 16.83
N LEU A 77 -5.31 2.29 15.88
CA LEU A 77 -6.71 1.91 15.98
C LEU A 77 -6.89 0.39 15.93
N LEU A 78 -6.17 -0.30 15.03
CA LEU A 78 -6.16 -1.76 14.97
C LEU A 78 -5.72 -2.38 16.29
N LYS A 79 -4.63 -1.86 16.88
CA LYS A 79 -4.13 -2.34 18.16
C LYS A 79 -5.12 -2.11 19.31
N ALA A 80 -5.82 -0.98 19.29
CA ALA A 80 -6.80 -0.66 20.33
C ALA A 80 -8.07 -1.53 20.26
N ASN A 81 -8.38 -2.08 19.09
CA ASN A 81 -9.62 -2.83 18.84
C ASN A 81 -9.40 -4.33 18.58
N ASN A 82 -8.16 -4.83 18.70
CA ASN A 82 -7.85 -6.24 18.49
C ASN A 82 -6.99 -6.76 19.66
N GLU A 83 -7.58 -7.58 20.51
CA GLU A 83 -6.94 -8.14 21.70
C GLU A 83 -5.75 -9.07 21.37
N ARG A 84 -5.69 -9.59 20.14
CA ARG A 84 -4.57 -10.43 19.65
C ARG A 84 -3.32 -9.60 19.36
N LEU A 85 -3.45 -8.27 19.19
CA LEU A 85 -2.34 -7.35 18.92
C LEU A 85 -1.75 -6.76 20.20
N ASN A 86 -0.43 -6.74 20.28
CA ASN A 86 0.31 -6.19 21.41
C ASN A 86 1.65 -5.57 20.97
N ASN A 87 2.45 -5.07 21.91
CA ASN A 87 3.74 -4.42 21.62
C ASN A 87 4.83 -5.40 21.12
N GLU A 88 4.61 -6.70 21.25
CA GLU A 88 5.59 -7.72 20.86
C GLU A 88 5.40 -8.16 19.42
N ASN A 89 4.12 -8.28 19.00
CA ASN A 89 3.75 -8.79 17.68
C ASN A 89 3.32 -7.71 16.67
N LEU A 90 3.09 -6.45 17.10
CA LEU A 90 2.85 -5.31 16.19
C LEU A 90 3.96 -4.25 16.33
N ILE A 91 4.70 -4.02 15.25
CA ILE A 91 5.72 -2.99 15.13
C ILE A 91 5.16 -1.88 14.24
N MET A 92 4.79 -0.75 14.85
CA MET A 92 4.13 0.37 14.19
C MET A 92 4.89 1.70 14.37
N PRO A 93 6.10 1.85 13.78
CA PRO A 93 6.85 3.09 13.87
C PRO A 93 6.19 4.21 13.10
N TYR A 94 6.27 5.44 13.61
CA TYR A 94 5.97 6.63 12.82
C TYR A 94 7.15 6.96 11.93
N ILE A 95 6.96 6.93 10.63
CA ILE A 95 7.99 7.22 9.64
C ILE A 95 7.57 8.37 8.72
N ASP A 96 8.57 9.10 8.25
CA ASP A 96 8.44 10.09 7.20
C ASP A 96 9.44 9.71 6.09
N PRO A 97 8.96 9.30 4.90
CA PRO A 97 9.83 8.84 3.82
C PRO A 97 10.77 9.93 3.30
N ASN A 98 10.41 11.22 3.48
CA ASN A 98 11.25 12.36 3.04
C ASN A 98 12.36 12.67 4.04
N MET A 99 12.23 12.23 5.31
CA MET A 99 13.19 12.48 6.38
C MET A 99 14.07 11.26 6.70
N ARG A 100 14.93 10.87 5.75
CA ARG A 100 15.74 9.65 5.82
C ARG A 100 16.46 9.45 7.15
N LYS A 101 17.13 10.49 7.71
CA LYS A 101 17.89 10.35 8.97
C LYS A 101 16.98 10.04 10.15
N SER A 102 15.81 10.69 10.22
CA SER A 102 14.78 10.46 11.23
C SER A 102 14.21 9.06 11.10
N THR A 103 13.82 8.66 9.90
CA THR A 103 13.26 7.34 9.60
C THR A 103 14.22 6.21 10.00
N VAL A 104 15.52 6.32 9.69
CA VAL A 104 16.54 5.33 10.15
C VAL A 104 16.60 5.28 11.68
N LYS A 105 16.55 6.41 12.38
CA LYS A 105 16.55 6.45 13.86
C LYS A 105 15.32 5.76 14.42
N THR A 106 14.15 6.07 13.89
CA THR A 106 12.87 5.50 14.33
C THR A 106 12.82 4.01 14.07
N LEU A 107 13.18 3.54 12.86
CA LEU A 107 13.25 2.11 12.54
C LEU A 107 14.22 1.35 13.43
N LYS A 108 15.42 1.91 13.70
CA LYS A 108 16.37 1.31 14.63
C LYS A 108 15.78 1.16 16.03
N SER A 109 15.05 2.16 16.50
CA SER A 109 14.38 2.14 17.80
C SER A 109 13.27 1.08 17.86
N ALA A 110 12.40 1.05 16.85
CA ALA A 110 11.30 0.11 16.76
C ALA A 110 11.77 -1.36 16.68
N LEU A 111 12.91 -1.58 16.00
CA LEU A 111 13.51 -2.90 15.82
C LEU A 111 14.61 -3.22 16.84
N LYS A 112 14.67 -2.51 17.98
CA LYS A 112 15.76 -2.64 18.97
C LYS A 112 15.93 -4.07 19.50
N LYS A 113 14.86 -4.84 19.65
CA LYS A 113 14.90 -6.23 20.14
C LYS A 113 15.72 -7.15 19.23
N TYR A 114 15.85 -6.81 17.95
CA TYR A 114 16.65 -7.58 16.98
C TYR A 114 18.11 -7.17 16.93
N LYS A 115 18.55 -6.18 17.75
CA LYS A 115 19.94 -5.72 17.88
C LYS A 115 20.60 -5.34 16.54
N LEU A 116 19.83 -4.81 15.59
CA LEU A 116 20.33 -4.42 14.27
C LEU A 116 21.26 -3.21 14.37
N SER A 117 22.35 -3.21 13.60
CA SER A 117 23.23 -2.04 13.50
C SER A 117 22.53 -0.90 12.74
N LYS A 118 22.93 0.35 13.03
CA LYS A 118 22.42 1.53 12.30
C LYS A 118 22.73 1.44 10.80
N SER A 119 23.90 0.92 10.45
CA SER A 119 24.31 0.72 9.04
C SER A 119 23.40 -0.28 8.34
N LEU A 120 23.03 -1.39 9.00
CA LEU A 120 22.12 -2.39 8.41
C LEU A 120 20.72 -1.82 8.18
N VAL A 121 20.17 -1.10 9.16
CA VAL A 121 18.86 -0.44 9.02
C VAL A 121 18.88 0.61 7.90
N SER A 122 19.96 1.41 7.82
CA SER A 122 20.14 2.39 6.75
C SER A 122 20.17 1.74 5.36
N ARG A 123 20.97 0.67 5.19
CA ARG A 123 21.03 -0.06 3.91
C ARG A 123 19.70 -0.73 3.56
N GLY A 124 18.98 -1.25 4.56
CA GLY A 124 17.66 -1.81 4.36
C GLY A 124 16.65 -0.77 3.84
N LEU A 125 16.70 0.44 4.39
CA LEU A 125 15.86 1.55 3.92
C LEU A 125 16.22 1.95 2.47
N ASP A 126 17.53 2.06 2.15
CA ASP A 126 17.98 2.39 0.80
C ASP A 126 17.59 1.33 -0.22
N GLU A 127 17.70 0.05 0.13
CA GLU A 127 17.22 -1.04 -0.73
C GLU A 127 15.69 -1.00 -0.90
N GLY A 128 14.94 -0.65 0.15
CA GLY A 128 13.50 -0.44 0.08
C GLY A 128 13.13 0.62 -0.95
N PHE A 129 13.74 1.80 -0.91
CA PHE A 129 13.52 2.86 -1.91
C PHE A 129 13.92 2.44 -3.32
N LYS A 130 15.03 1.73 -3.47
CA LYS A 130 15.45 1.18 -4.76
C LYS A 130 14.43 0.21 -5.34
N ARG A 131 13.86 -0.67 -4.51
CA ARG A 131 12.81 -1.60 -4.92
C ARG A 131 11.51 -0.88 -5.28
N LEU A 132 11.14 0.14 -4.53
CA LEU A 132 9.98 0.97 -4.83
C LEU A 132 10.14 1.67 -6.19
N ALA A 133 11.29 2.28 -6.47
CA ALA A 133 11.58 2.89 -7.76
C ALA A 133 11.53 1.87 -8.92
N ALA A 134 12.06 0.67 -8.72
CA ALA A 134 11.99 -0.40 -9.72
C ALA A 134 10.55 -0.88 -9.96
N TYR A 135 9.73 -0.92 -8.92
CA TYR A 135 8.31 -1.26 -9.03
C TYR A 135 7.55 -0.23 -9.88
N TYR A 136 7.72 1.07 -9.62
CA TYR A 136 7.09 2.11 -10.43
C TYR A 136 7.56 2.08 -11.88
N ALA A 137 8.86 1.88 -12.12
CA ALA A 137 9.38 1.76 -13.49
C ALA A 137 8.74 0.56 -14.25
N ALA A 138 8.56 -0.58 -13.58
CA ALA A 138 7.91 -1.74 -14.19
C ALA A 138 6.42 -1.48 -14.50
N ILE A 139 5.71 -0.74 -13.64
CA ILE A 139 4.31 -0.34 -13.89
C ILE A 139 4.23 0.59 -15.11
N GLU A 140 5.10 1.59 -15.22
CA GLU A 140 5.15 2.51 -16.36
C GLU A 140 5.49 1.80 -17.68
N GLU A 141 6.44 0.87 -17.65
CA GLU A 141 6.78 0.03 -18.80
C GLU A 141 5.55 -0.77 -19.25
N LYS A 142 4.86 -1.40 -18.29
CA LYS A 142 3.63 -2.16 -18.57
C LYS A 142 2.50 -1.29 -19.11
N GLY A 143 2.33 -0.09 -18.56
CA GLY A 143 1.38 0.89 -19.09
C GLY A 143 1.70 1.26 -20.55
N SER A 144 3.00 1.42 -20.88
CA SER A 144 3.48 1.71 -22.24
C SER A 144 3.12 0.61 -23.23
N GLU A 145 3.35 -0.65 -22.84
CA GLU A 145 3.00 -1.81 -23.66
C GLU A 145 1.50 -1.85 -23.95
N ILE A 146 0.67 -1.62 -22.93
CA ILE A 146 -0.79 -1.62 -23.05
C ILE A 146 -1.26 -0.52 -23.99
N ILE A 147 -0.73 0.71 -23.85
CA ILE A 147 -1.06 1.83 -24.73
C ILE A 147 -0.71 1.52 -26.18
N TYR A 148 0.49 1.00 -26.42
CA TYR A 148 0.93 0.64 -27.77
C TYR A 148 0.03 -0.43 -28.39
N LYS A 149 -0.27 -1.49 -27.63
CA LYS A 149 -1.16 -2.56 -28.06
C LYS A 149 -2.57 -2.06 -28.37
N ALA A 150 -3.14 -1.26 -27.48
CA ALA A 150 -4.48 -0.70 -27.65
C ALA A 150 -4.59 0.17 -28.91
N ARG A 151 -3.59 1.02 -29.15
CA ARG A 151 -3.54 1.84 -30.39
C ARG A 151 -3.50 0.99 -31.65
N ARG A 152 -2.70 -0.08 -31.67
CA ARG A 152 -2.62 -0.99 -32.82
C ARG A 152 -3.93 -1.74 -33.05
N GLU A 153 -4.65 -2.08 -31.99
CA GLU A 153 -5.91 -2.83 -32.03
C GLU A 153 -7.14 -1.92 -32.18
N GLY A 154 -6.96 -0.60 -32.26
CA GLY A 154 -8.06 0.38 -32.34
C GLY A 154 -8.97 0.38 -31.10
N LYS A 155 -8.44 -0.04 -29.93
CA LYS A 155 -9.19 -0.06 -28.67
C LYS A 155 -9.18 1.28 -27.97
N SER A 156 -10.32 1.63 -27.36
CA SER A 156 -10.40 2.75 -26.43
C SER A 156 -9.55 2.50 -25.19
N LEU A 157 -8.83 3.54 -24.73
CA LEU A 157 -8.04 3.54 -23.51
C LEU A 157 -8.81 4.23 -22.40
N ILE A 158 -8.83 3.62 -21.22
CA ILE A 158 -9.41 4.19 -20.00
C ILE A 158 -8.37 4.14 -18.90
N VAL A 159 -8.21 5.26 -18.18
CA VAL A 159 -7.41 5.36 -16.97
C VAL A 159 -8.34 5.33 -15.77
N LEU A 160 -8.14 4.37 -14.88
CA LEU A 160 -8.78 4.35 -13.58
C LEU A 160 -7.99 5.24 -12.64
N ALA A 161 -8.49 6.46 -12.41
CA ALA A 161 -7.92 7.42 -11.49
C ALA A 161 -8.49 7.23 -10.08
N GLY A 162 -7.62 7.32 -9.08
CA GLY A 162 -8.03 7.19 -7.69
C GLY A 162 -6.84 6.92 -6.76
N ARG A 163 -7.11 6.51 -5.55
CA ARG A 163 -6.07 6.08 -4.61
C ARG A 163 -5.48 4.72 -5.06
N PRO A 164 -4.22 4.38 -4.70
CA PRO A 164 -3.58 3.13 -5.12
C PRO A 164 -4.40 1.87 -4.85
N TYR A 165 -5.14 1.82 -3.76
CA TYR A 165 -6.00 0.67 -3.44
C TYR A 165 -7.22 0.51 -4.36
N HIS A 166 -7.58 1.51 -5.18
CA HIS A 166 -8.68 1.38 -6.14
C HIS A 166 -8.36 0.46 -7.32
N ILE A 167 -7.13 0.00 -7.48
CA ILE A 167 -6.80 -1.07 -8.43
C ILE A 167 -7.17 -2.46 -7.90
N ASP A 168 -7.42 -2.60 -6.59
CA ASP A 168 -7.84 -3.87 -6.00
C ASP A 168 -9.26 -4.25 -6.48
N PRO A 169 -9.45 -5.46 -7.06
CA PRO A 169 -10.74 -5.87 -7.62
C PRO A 169 -11.88 -5.94 -6.60
N GLU A 170 -11.58 -6.21 -5.33
CA GLU A 170 -12.59 -6.21 -4.27
C GLU A 170 -13.06 -4.78 -3.96
N ILE A 171 -12.13 -3.84 -3.90
CA ILE A 171 -12.43 -2.43 -3.58
C ILE A 171 -13.14 -1.74 -4.74
N ASN A 172 -12.71 -2.00 -5.99
CA ASN A 172 -13.31 -1.39 -7.18
C ASN A 172 -14.49 -2.17 -7.76
N HIS A 173 -14.97 -3.21 -7.06
CA HIS A 173 -16.09 -4.04 -7.48
C HIS A 173 -15.93 -4.66 -8.88
N GLY A 174 -14.69 -4.91 -9.30
CA GLY A 174 -14.37 -5.54 -10.58
C GLY A 174 -14.56 -4.64 -11.81
N ILE A 175 -14.62 -3.31 -11.65
CA ILE A 175 -14.85 -2.38 -12.76
C ILE A 175 -13.80 -2.52 -13.87
N GLY A 176 -12.54 -2.80 -13.53
CA GLY A 176 -11.48 -3.05 -14.52
C GLY A 176 -11.80 -4.26 -15.42
N LYS A 177 -12.35 -5.34 -14.85
CA LYS A 177 -12.78 -6.51 -15.60
C LYS A 177 -13.98 -6.20 -16.50
N LEU A 178 -14.96 -5.45 -15.99
CA LEU A 178 -16.11 -5.02 -16.77
C LEU A 178 -15.68 -4.21 -18.00
N LEU A 179 -14.85 -3.19 -17.82
CA LEU A 179 -14.36 -2.36 -18.93
C LEU A 179 -13.58 -3.18 -19.96
N THR A 180 -12.75 -4.11 -19.49
CA THR A 180 -12.01 -5.02 -20.39
C THR A 180 -12.96 -5.95 -21.17
N SER A 181 -14.02 -6.45 -20.56
CA SER A 181 -15.04 -7.26 -21.25
C SER A 181 -15.82 -6.49 -22.33
N LEU A 182 -15.89 -5.16 -22.19
CA LEU A 182 -16.45 -4.24 -23.19
C LEU A 182 -15.45 -3.87 -24.30
N GLY A 183 -14.28 -4.53 -24.36
CA GLY A 183 -13.27 -4.31 -25.38
C GLY A 183 -12.33 -3.16 -25.16
N MET A 184 -12.37 -2.53 -24.00
CA MET A 184 -11.51 -1.39 -23.67
C MET A 184 -10.17 -1.86 -23.08
N ALA A 185 -9.11 -1.07 -23.27
CA ALA A 185 -7.85 -1.24 -22.56
C ALA A 185 -7.86 -0.36 -21.29
N VAL A 186 -7.58 -0.97 -20.14
CA VAL A 186 -7.67 -0.30 -18.84
C VAL A 186 -6.28 -0.13 -18.24
N LEU A 187 -6.00 1.07 -17.78
CA LEU A 187 -4.74 1.48 -17.13
C LEU A 187 -5.03 1.98 -15.72
N SER A 188 -4.06 1.82 -14.82
CA SER A 188 -4.07 2.51 -13.54
C SER A 188 -3.44 3.91 -13.68
N GLU A 189 -3.77 4.81 -12.77
CA GLU A 189 -3.16 6.14 -12.69
C GLU A 189 -1.63 6.03 -12.62
N ASP A 190 -1.10 5.18 -11.75
CA ASP A 190 0.35 4.98 -11.58
C ASP A 190 1.06 4.56 -12.87
N SER A 191 0.36 3.90 -13.80
CA SER A 191 0.94 3.43 -15.06
C SER A 191 1.13 4.53 -16.12
N VAL A 192 0.56 5.72 -15.88
CA VAL A 192 0.60 6.87 -16.82
C VAL A 192 1.05 8.18 -16.18
N PHE A 193 1.18 8.22 -14.87
CA PHE A 193 1.38 9.42 -14.09
C PHE A 193 2.59 10.26 -14.51
N ARG A 194 3.75 9.63 -14.72
CA ARG A 194 4.98 10.34 -15.16
C ARG A 194 5.00 10.78 -16.62
N ARG A 195 3.95 10.46 -17.37
CA ARG A 195 3.82 10.86 -18.79
C ARG A 195 3.11 12.20 -18.98
N GLY A 196 2.67 12.87 -17.94
CA GLY A 196 2.03 14.17 -18.00
C GLY A 196 2.87 15.27 -18.67
N GLU A 197 4.19 15.11 -18.78
CA GLU A 197 5.08 15.97 -19.55
C GLU A 197 4.95 15.81 -21.06
N LEU A 198 4.31 14.76 -21.55
CA LEU A 198 4.16 14.44 -22.98
C LEU A 198 2.86 14.96 -23.60
N VAL A 199 2.02 15.64 -22.82
CA VAL A 199 0.72 16.18 -23.26
C VAL A 199 0.69 17.71 -23.13
N LYS A 200 1.76 18.35 -23.60
CA LYS A 200 1.75 19.79 -23.88
C LYS A 200 1.63 20.03 -25.36
#